data_4f770a173c2a9bcb423d71123599031e
#
_entry.id   4f770a173c2a9bcb423d71123599031e
#
_cell.length_a   1.000
_cell.length_b   1.000
_cell.length_c   1.000
_cell.angle_alpha   90.00
_cell.angle_beta   90.00
_cell.angle_gamma   90.00
#
_symmetry.space_group_name_H-M   'P 1'
#
loop_
_entity.id
_entity.type
_entity.pdbx_description
1 polymer ?
#
loop_
_entity_poly.entity_id
_entity_poly.type
_entity_poly.pdbx_seq_one_letter_code
_entity_poly.pdbx_strand_id
1 'polypeptide(L)'
;MYSVSDNQLSTRYERLISPAMESFYNERREKYYKSFTQVSDLSQYIDNVIYFTFIAEKEKLVPLYDALKENEKLNITYYYDVYDPKLWYLEVFSSMASKEQGVRYLRENYGFDFVTAFGDNTNDLPMFKAADKRVAVKNACKEVLEGCDQVTGTNEENGVAEYLLKTFERN
;
A
#
# COMPACT_ATOMS: atom_id res chain seq x y z
N MET A 1 1.16 -1.68 -14.21
CA MET A 1 0.14 -0.61 -14.05
C MET A 1 -1.12 -1.18 -13.44
N TYR A 2 -1.64 -0.51 -12.45
CA TYR A 2 -2.88 -0.87 -11.76
C TYR A 2 -3.92 0.23 -11.97
N SER A 3 -5.14 -0.16 -12.34
CA SER A 3 -6.27 0.75 -12.56
C SER A 3 -7.56 0.18 -12.00
N VAL A 4 -8.54 1.02 -11.71
CA VAL A 4 -9.87 0.62 -11.22
C VAL A 4 -10.93 1.12 -12.19
N SER A 5 -11.80 0.23 -12.65
CA SER A 5 -12.99 0.56 -13.43
C SER A 5 -14.16 -0.29 -12.92
N ASP A 6 -15.32 0.32 -12.74
CA ASP A 6 -16.55 -0.37 -12.27
C ASP A 6 -16.30 -1.18 -10.96
N ASN A 7 -15.56 -0.58 -10.02
CA ASN A 7 -15.13 -1.21 -8.77
C ASN A 7 -14.27 -2.49 -8.93
N GLN A 8 -13.70 -2.71 -10.11
CA GLN A 8 -12.82 -3.83 -10.37
C GLN A 8 -11.38 -3.36 -10.56
N LEU A 9 -10.46 -4.00 -9.81
CA LEU A 9 -9.02 -3.79 -9.97
C LEU A 9 -8.53 -4.53 -11.20
N SER A 10 -7.91 -3.80 -12.12
CA SER A 10 -7.25 -4.35 -13.29
C SER A 10 -5.74 -4.16 -13.20
N THR A 11 -4.99 -5.18 -13.56
CA THR A 11 -3.53 -5.12 -13.64
C THR A 11 -3.10 -5.36 -15.08
N ARG A 12 -2.38 -4.39 -15.67
CA ARG A 12 -1.94 -4.43 -17.06
C ARG A 12 -0.44 -4.28 -17.17
N TYR A 13 0.13 -4.94 -18.16
CA TYR A 13 1.54 -4.83 -18.51
C TYR A 13 1.73 -4.95 -20.03
N GLU A 14 2.80 -4.39 -20.58
CA GLU A 14 3.15 -4.55 -21.99
C GLU A 14 4.08 -5.74 -22.20
N ARG A 15 5.17 -5.79 -21.46
CA ARG A 15 6.18 -6.83 -21.54
C ARG A 15 6.78 -7.13 -20.18
N LEU A 16 7.11 -8.39 -19.95
CA LEU A 16 7.96 -8.82 -18.85
C LEU A 16 9.41 -8.82 -19.38
N ILE A 17 10.18 -7.82 -19.00
CA ILE A 17 11.50 -7.56 -19.60
C ILE A 17 12.67 -8.03 -18.75
N SER A 18 12.37 -8.66 -17.61
CA SER A 18 13.40 -9.20 -16.72
C SER A 18 12.90 -10.45 -15.98
N PRO A 19 13.81 -11.34 -15.58
CA PRO A 19 13.45 -12.50 -14.74
C PRO A 19 12.72 -12.11 -13.44
N ALA A 20 13.04 -10.94 -12.89
CA ALA A 20 12.37 -10.41 -11.71
C ALA A 20 10.90 -10.08 -11.94
N MET A 21 10.59 -9.44 -13.08
CA MET A 21 9.20 -9.17 -13.46
C MET A 21 8.44 -10.46 -13.72
N GLU A 22 9.07 -11.46 -14.33
CA GLU A 22 8.48 -12.79 -14.54
C GLU A 22 8.22 -13.50 -13.22
N SER A 23 9.18 -13.46 -12.29
CA SER A 23 9.02 -14.03 -10.95
C SER A 23 7.87 -13.39 -10.19
N PHE A 24 7.84 -12.05 -10.16
CA PHE A 24 6.75 -11.29 -9.55
C PHE A 24 5.38 -11.63 -10.17
N TYR A 25 5.32 -11.68 -11.50
CA TYR A 25 4.10 -12.03 -12.23
C TYR A 25 3.61 -13.44 -11.87
N ASN A 26 4.51 -14.43 -11.90
CA ASN A 26 4.17 -15.83 -11.62
C ASN A 26 3.72 -16.00 -10.15
N GLU A 27 4.48 -15.44 -9.20
CA GLU A 27 4.09 -15.51 -7.78
C GLU A 27 2.70 -14.91 -7.55
N ARG A 28 2.44 -13.72 -8.08
CA ARG A 28 1.16 -13.05 -7.89
C ARG A 28 0.00 -13.79 -8.54
N ARG A 29 0.23 -14.42 -9.68
CA ARG A 29 -0.77 -15.21 -10.38
C ARG A 29 -1.05 -16.54 -9.69
N GLU A 30 -0.02 -17.26 -9.28
CA GLU A 30 -0.14 -18.62 -8.76
C GLU A 30 -0.54 -18.65 -7.28
N LYS A 31 0.10 -17.81 -6.46
CA LYS A 31 -0.12 -17.78 -5.01
C LYS A 31 -1.32 -16.92 -4.61
N TYR A 32 -1.53 -15.80 -5.30
CA TYR A 32 -2.57 -14.83 -4.95
C TYR A 32 -3.71 -14.75 -5.97
N TYR A 33 -3.70 -15.63 -6.99
CA TYR A 33 -4.73 -15.71 -8.03
C TYR A 33 -4.99 -14.36 -8.72
N LYS A 34 -3.97 -13.52 -8.81
CA LYS A 34 -4.09 -12.19 -9.39
C LYS A 34 -4.17 -12.25 -10.90
N SER A 35 -5.17 -11.59 -11.47
CA SER A 35 -5.32 -11.47 -12.91
C SER A 35 -4.40 -10.38 -13.48
N PHE A 36 -3.71 -10.70 -14.57
CA PHE A 36 -2.89 -9.77 -15.35
C PHE A 36 -3.29 -9.81 -16.81
N THR A 37 -3.43 -8.65 -17.42
CA THR A 37 -3.75 -8.52 -18.84
C THR A 37 -2.55 -7.93 -19.59
N GLN A 38 -2.05 -8.66 -20.57
CA GLN A 38 -1.05 -8.10 -21.49
C GLN A 38 -1.73 -7.19 -22.51
N VAL A 39 -1.16 -6.01 -22.72
CA VAL A 39 -1.63 -5.02 -23.69
C VAL A 39 -0.46 -4.57 -24.58
N SER A 40 -0.77 -4.06 -25.76
CA SER A 40 0.24 -3.56 -26.70
C SER A 40 0.76 -2.17 -26.33
N ASP A 41 -0.06 -1.37 -25.63
CA ASP A 41 0.23 0.01 -25.30
C ASP A 41 -0.56 0.42 -24.04
N LEU A 42 0.15 0.68 -22.94
CA LEU A 42 -0.44 1.10 -21.66
C LEU A 42 -1.03 2.51 -21.70
N SER A 43 -0.61 3.36 -22.65
CA SER A 43 -1.11 4.73 -22.76
C SER A 43 -2.61 4.80 -23.07
N GLN A 44 -3.17 3.73 -23.63
CA GLN A 44 -4.60 3.60 -23.92
C GLN A 44 -5.46 3.36 -22.66
N TYR A 45 -4.84 3.11 -21.52
CA TYR A 45 -5.49 2.73 -20.25
C TYR A 45 -5.09 3.64 -19.09
N ILE A 46 -4.75 4.90 -19.39
CA ILE A 46 -4.30 5.86 -18.37
C ILE A 46 -5.43 6.41 -17.51
N ASP A 47 -6.67 6.28 -17.95
CA ASP A 47 -7.82 6.66 -17.14
C ASP A 47 -7.96 5.73 -15.94
N ASN A 48 -8.24 6.30 -14.78
CA ASN A 48 -8.44 5.55 -13.53
C ASN A 48 -7.22 4.73 -13.05
N VAL A 49 -6.01 5.12 -13.45
CA VAL A 49 -4.77 4.53 -12.91
C VAL A 49 -4.62 4.89 -11.43
N ILE A 50 -4.37 3.88 -10.61
CA ILE A 50 -4.14 4.07 -9.17
C ILE A 50 -2.66 4.04 -8.82
N TYR A 51 -1.86 3.16 -9.45
CA TYR A 51 -0.41 3.19 -9.31
C TYR A 51 0.33 2.41 -10.39
N PHE A 52 1.63 2.71 -10.50
CA PHE A 52 2.58 1.95 -11.30
C PHE A 52 3.57 1.25 -10.37
N THR A 53 3.95 0.03 -10.71
CA THR A 53 5.07 -0.69 -10.09
C THR A 53 6.11 -1.00 -11.16
N PHE A 54 7.35 -0.60 -10.89
CA PHE A 54 8.51 -0.92 -11.72
C PHE A 54 9.44 -1.81 -10.90
N ILE A 55 9.97 -2.86 -11.52
CA ILE A 55 10.83 -3.84 -10.86
C ILE A 55 12.06 -4.04 -11.73
N ALA A 56 13.22 -3.64 -11.23
CA ALA A 56 14.49 -3.79 -11.94
C ALA A 56 15.68 -3.66 -10.98
N GLU A 57 16.89 -3.79 -11.51
CA GLU A 57 18.11 -3.41 -10.84
C GLU A 57 18.10 -1.90 -10.52
N LYS A 58 18.73 -1.51 -9.41
CA LYS A 58 18.72 -0.13 -8.90
C LYS A 58 19.07 0.91 -9.97
N GLU A 59 20.14 0.66 -10.69
CA GLU A 59 20.71 1.57 -11.69
C GLU A 59 19.73 1.88 -12.82
N LYS A 60 18.83 0.95 -13.12
CA LYS A 60 17.80 1.13 -14.16
C LYS A 60 16.63 1.98 -13.69
N LEU A 61 16.36 1.98 -12.36
CA LEU A 61 15.25 2.74 -11.77
C LEU A 61 15.63 4.14 -11.33
N VAL A 62 16.92 4.40 -11.03
CA VAL A 62 17.42 5.70 -10.57
C VAL A 62 17.02 6.86 -11.51
N PRO A 63 17.17 6.78 -12.85
CA PRO A 63 16.78 7.88 -13.71
C PRO A 63 15.30 8.23 -13.64
N LEU A 64 14.44 7.21 -13.51
CA LEU A 64 12.99 7.42 -13.34
C LEU A 64 12.66 8.01 -11.98
N TYR A 65 13.28 7.48 -10.91
CA TYR A 65 13.14 8.04 -9.57
C TYR A 65 13.54 9.50 -9.51
N ASP A 66 14.73 9.85 -10.05
CA ASP A 66 15.23 11.22 -10.05
C ASP A 66 14.34 12.19 -10.86
N ALA A 67 13.73 11.71 -11.93
CA ALA A 67 12.80 12.50 -12.73
C ALA A 67 11.47 12.78 -12.04
N LEU A 68 11.05 11.92 -11.10
CA LEU A 68 9.72 11.99 -10.48
C LEU A 68 9.72 12.47 -9.03
N LYS A 69 10.83 12.31 -8.29
CA LYS A 69 10.89 12.51 -6.82
C LYS A 69 10.51 13.92 -6.34
N GLU A 70 10.70 14.93 -7.18
CA GLU A 70 10.37 16.34 -6.86
C GLU A 70 8.93 16.72 -7.26
N ASN A 71 8.15 15.78 -7.80
CA ASN A 71 6.77 16.05 -8.20
C ASN A 71 5.82 15.91 -7.01
N GLU A 72 5.40 17.02 -6.42
CA GLU A 72 4.51 17.08 -5.25
C GLU A 72 3.13 16.39 -5.45
N LYS A 73 2.74 16.14 -6.70
CA LYS A 73 1.50 15.42 -6.99
C LYS A 73 1.65 13.90 -6.92
N LEU A 74 2.87 13.41 -6.71
CA LEU A 74 3.18 11.99 -6.66
C LEU A 74 3.72 11.59 -5.29
N ASN A 75 3.34 10.42 -4.85
CA ASN A 75 4.04 9.67 -3.83
C ASN A 75 4.86 8.58 -4.50
N ILE A 76 6.10 8.44 -4.06
CA ILE A 76 7.03 7.46 -4.62
C ILE A 76 7.58 6.62 -3.48
N THR A 77 7.41 5.31 -3.60
CA THR A 77 8.05 4.34 -2.72
C THR A 77 9.20 3.69 -3.49
N TYR A 78 10.40 3.72 -2.93
CA TYR A 78 11.61 3.20 -3.58
C TYR A 78 12.40 2.36 -2.58
N TYR A 79 12.40 1.03 -2.76
CA TYR A 79 12.96 0.08 -1.80
C TYR A 79 13.50 -1.17 -2.50
N TYR A 80 14.40 -1.89 -1.82
CA TYR A 80 14.94 -3.15 -2.31
C TYR A 80 14.10 -4.34 -1.83
N ASP A 81 14.16 -5.44 -2.59
CA ASP A 81 13.57 -6.71 -2.18
C ASP A 81 14.38 -7.34 -1.04
N VAL A 82 13.70 -7.78 0.01
CA VAL A 82 14.37 -8.38 1.18
C VAL A 82 14.98 -9.76 0.89
N TYR A 83 14.52 -10.44 -0.15
CA TYR A 83 15.01 -11.76 -0.57
C TYR A 83 16.07 -11.68 -1.67
N ASP A 84 16.04 -10.61 -2.49
CA ASP A 84 17.06 -10.32 -3.50
C ASP A 84 17.43 -8.83 -3.49
N PRO A 85 18.47 -8.42 -2.74
CA PRO A 85 18.88 -7.01 -2.62
C PRO A 85 19.32 -6.34 -3.92
N LYS A 86 19.50 -7.09 -5.02
CA LYS A 86 19.77 -6.52 -6.35
C LYS A 86 18.50 -5.99 -7.00
N LEU A 87 17.34 -6.50 -6.58
CA LEU A 87 16.06 -6.08 -7.10
C LEU A 87 15.51 -4.91 -6.29
N TRP A 88 15.06 -3.91 -7.03
CA TRP A 88 14.44 -2.73 -6.47
C TRP A 88 13.04 -2.56 -7.03
N TYR A 89 12.17 -2.06 -6.18
CA TYR A 89 10.82 -1.67 -6.50
C TYR A 89 10.73 -0.15 -6.50
N LEU A 90 10.13 0.41 -7.54
CA LEU A 90 9.72 1.79 -7.61
C LEU A 90 8.22 1.82 -7.84
N GLU A 91 7.47 2.27 -6.85
CA GLU A 91 6.03 2.42 -6.93
C GLU A 91 5.69 3.89 -6.99
N VAL A 92 4.85 4.26 -7.95
CA VAL A 92 4.45 5.65 -8.21
C VAL A 92 2.94 5.73 -8.18
N PHE A 93 2.41 6.60 -7.33
CA PHE A 93 0.97 6.81 -7.15
C PHE A 93 0.67 8.27 -6.80
N SER A 94 -0.61 8.65 -6.83
CA SER A 94 -1.02 10.01 -6.50
C SER A 94 -0.66 10.38 -5.05
N SER A 95 -0.19 11.60 -4.81
CA SER A 95 0.02 12.11 -3.45
C SER A 95 -1.27 12.15 -2.62
N MET A 96 -2.43 12.15 -3.28
CA MET A 96 -3.74 12.03 -2.64
C MET A 96 -4.08 10.60 -2.23
N ALA A 97 -3.38 9.58 -2.74
CA ALA A 97 -3.61 8.17 -2.43
C ALA A 97 -2.77 7.75 -1.21
N SER A 98 -3.17 8.15 -0.03
CA SER A 98 -2.55 7.74 1.22
C SER A 98 -3.56 7.14 2.19
N LYS A 99 -3.09 6.35 3.18
CA LYS A 99 -3.97 5.82 4.24
C LYS A 99 -4.64 6.95 5.03
N GLU A 100 -3.98 8.10 5.19
CA GLU A 100 -4.57 9.30 5.80
C GLU A 100 -5.75 9.83 4.98
N GLN A 101 -5.55 10.01 3.68
CA GLN A 101 -6.61 10.50 2.79
C GLN A 101 -7.77 9.49 2.69
N GLY A 102 -7.48 8.20 2.74
CA GLY A 102 -8.50 7.16 2.81
C GLY A 102 -9.41 7.32 4.04
N VAL A 103 -8.83 7.54 5.22
CA VAL A 103 -9.60 7.80 6.46
C VAL A 103 -10.40 9.09 6.36
N ARG A 104 -9.80 10.18 5.86
CA ARG A 104 -10.50 11.45 5.67
C ARG A 104 -11.68 11.30 4.71
N TYR A 105 -11.47 10.62 3.59
CA TYR A 105 -12.53 10.33 2.62
C TYR A 105 -13.70 9.56 3.24
N LEU A 106 -13.41 8.52 4.03
CA LEU A 106 -14.44 7.73 4.71
C LEU A 106 -15.21 8.60 5.73
N ARG A 107 -14.53 9.45 6.49
CA ARG A 107 -15.20 10.39 7.41
C ARG A 107 -16.16 11.32 6.69
N GLU A 108 -15.69 11.98 5.64
CA GLU A 108 -16.45 12.99 4.92
C GLU A 108 -17.65 12.40 4.19
N ASN A 109 -17.50 11.20 3.62
CA ASN A 109 -18.55 10.61 2.80
C ASN A 109 -19.54 9.72 3.56
N TYR A 110 -19.14 9.19 4.72
CA TYR A 110 -19.99 8.29 5.53
C TYR A 110 -20.36 8.86 6.89
N GLY A 111 -19.85 10.03 7.25
CA GLY A 111 -20.23 10.73 8.48
C GLY A 111 -19.77 10.02 9.77
N PHE A 112 -18.58 9.42 9.76
CA PHE A 112 -18.06 8.77 10.97
C PHE A 112 -17.54 9.82 11.96
N ASP A 113 -18.14 9.87 13.16
CA ASP A 113 -17.75 10.79 14.23
C ASP A 113 -16.47 10.36 14.92
N PHE A 114 -16.19 9.05 14.96
CA PHE A 114 -15.04 8.48 15.65
C PHE A 114 -14.40 7.36 14.84
N VAL A 115 -13.07 7.44 14.66
CA VAL A 115 -12.28 6.46 13.89
C VAL A 115 -11.18 5.87 14.76
N THR A 116 -11.18 4.54 14.90
CA THR A 116 -10.07 3.80 15.48
C THR A 116 -9.22 3.20 14.35
N ALA A 117 -7.94 3.50 14.34
CA ALA A 117 -6.97 2.93 13.39
C ALA A 117 -6.07 1.91 14.08
N PHE A 118 -5.79 0.80 13.40
CA PHE A 118 -4.84 -0.22 13.82
C PHE A 118 -3.63 -0.20 12.89
N GLY A 119 -2.42 -0.34 13.45
CA GLY A 119 -1.18 -0.30 12.66
C GLY A 119 -0.09 -1.20 13.21
N ASP A 120 0.82 -1.60 12.32
CA ASP A 120 1.97 -2.43 12.63
C ASP A 120 3.29 -1.87 12.07
N ASN A 121 3.25 -1.04 11.02
CA ASN A 121 4.44 -0.55 10.35
C ASN A 121 4.38 0.94 10.04
N THR A 122 5.51 1.54 9.68
CA THR A 122 5.66 2.99 9.43
C THR A 122 4.69 3.55 8.38
N ASN A 123 4.24 2.72 7.41
CA ASN A 123 3.24 3.10 6.42
C ASN A 123 1.82 3.30 7.01
N ASP A 124 1.61 2.96 8.30
CA ASP A 124 0.35 3.21 9.02
C ASP A 124 0.35 4.54 9.77
N LEU A 125 1.50 5.15 10.00
CA LEU A 125 1.61 6.44 10.69
C LEU A 125 0.77 7.56 10.04
N PRO A 126 0.67 7.67 8.69
CA PRO A 126 -0.26 8.61 8.07
C PRO A 126 -1.73 8.35 8.43
N MET A 127 -2.15 7.08 8.55
CA MET A 127 -3.50 6.72 8.98
C MET A 127 -3.76 7.14 10.43
N PHE A 128 -2.77 6.99 11.30
CA PHE A 128 -2.84 7.43 12.70
C PHE A 128 -3.07 8.94 12.84
N LYS A 129 -2.54 9.78 11.92
CA LYS A 129 -2.79 11.22 11.93
C LYS A 129 -4.26 11.60 11.71
N ALA A 130 -5.00 10.78 10.98
CA ALA A 130 -6.41 11.03 10.68
C ALA A 130 -7.38 10.31 11.63
N ALA A 131 -6.88 9.45 12.51
CA ALA A 131 -7.68 8.69 13.47
C ALA A 131 -7.81 9.42 14.81
N ASP A 132 -8.91 9.17 15.52
CA ASP A 132 -9.15 9.65 16.89
C ASP A 132 -8.51 8.72 17.91
N LYS A 133 -8.46 7.43 17.62
CA LYS A 133 -7.83 6.40 18.44
C LYS A 133 -6.83 5.60 17.61
N ARG A 134 -5.60 5.52 18.10
CA ARG A 134 -4.47 4.83 17.45
C ARG A 134 -4.13 3.59 18.27
N VAL A 135 -4.25 2.42 17.69
CA VAL A 135 -3.98 1.14 18.34
C VAL A 135 -2.88 0.41 17.58
N ALA A 136 -1.77 0.14 18.24
CA ALA A 136 -0.71 -0.68 17.70
C ALA A 136 -0.89 -2.15 18.07
N VAL A 137 -0.55 -3.08 17.18
CA VAL A 137 -0.35 -4.47 17.56
C VAL A 137 0.98 -4.61 18.30
N LYS A 138 1.09 -5.57 19.22
CA LYS A 138 2.25 -5.73 20.11
C LYS A 138 3.57 -5.96 19.35
N ASN A 139 3.51 -6.58 18.18
CA ASN A 139 4.66 -6.81 17.30
C ASN A 139 4.84 -5.72 16.23
N ALA A 140 4.26 -4.54 16.43
CA ALA A 140 4.48 -3.40 15.56
C ALA A 140 5.91 -2.87 15.65
N CYS A 141 6.36 -2.13 14.63
CA CYS A 141 7.64 -1.44 14.66
C CYS A 141 7.65 -0.33 15.74
N LYS A 142 8.87 0.06 16.15
CA LYS A 142 9.08 1.01 17.24
C LYS A 142 8.33 2.32 17.05
N GLU A 143 8.39 2.88 15.86
CA GLU A 143 7.78 4.17 15.52
C GLU A 143 6.24 4.14 15.67
N VAL A 144 5.61 3.01 15.34
CA VAL A 144 4.18 2.81 15.51
C VAL A 144 3.81 2.63 16.98
N LEU A 145 4.61 1.88 17.75
CA LEU A 145 4.44 1.73 19.19
C LEU A 145 4.58 3.05 19.94
N GLU A 146 5.53 3.90 19.53
CA GLU A 146 5.71 5.24 20.12
C GLU A 146 4.60 6.23 19.72
N GLY A 147 3.98 6.04 18.55
CA GLY A 147 2.91 6.91 18.04
C GLY A 147 1.48 6.49 18.38
N CYS A 148 1.26 5.37 19.10
CA CYS A 148 -0.06 4.87 19.40
C CYS A 148 -0.58 5.35 20.77
N ASP A 149 -1.90 5.27 20.96
CA ASP A 149 -2.56 5.53 22.24
C ASP A 149 -2.70 4.25 23.09
N GLN A 150 -2.67 3.09 22.42
CA GLN A 150 -2.86 1.79 23.08
C GLN A 150 -2.18 0.68 22.26
N VAL A 151 -1.70 -0.34 22.97
CA VAL A 151 -1.17 -1.57 22.37
C VAL A 151 -2.17 -2.70 22.64
N THR A 152 -2.48 -3.50 21.61
CA THR A 152 -3.26 -4.74 21.72
C THR A 152 -2.37 -5.97 21.58
N GLY A 153 -2.92 -7.19 21.51
CA GLY A 153 -2.19 -8.42 21.24
C GLY A 153 -1.48 -8.39 19.87
N THR A 154 -0.68 -9.39 19.58
CA THR A 154 -0.03 -9.50 18.26
C THR A 154 -1.06 -9.77 17.16
N ASN A 155 -0.70 -9.48 15.90
CA ASN A 155 -1.54 -9.83 14.76
C ASN A 155 -1.69 -11.35 14.60
N GLU A 156 -0.70 -12.16 15.04
CA GLU A 156 -0.74 -13.61 15.02
C GLU A 156 -1.64 -14.20 16.11
N GLU A 157 -1.87 -13.46 17.21
CA GLU A 157 -2.72 -13.84 18.34
C GLU A 157 -4.12 -13.21 18.27
N ASN A 158 -4.58 -12.81 17.11
CA ASN A 158 -5.87 -12.14 16.89
C ASN A 158 -6.06 -10.83 17.70
N GLY A 159 -4.98 -10.11 17.99
CA GLY A 159 -5.02 -8.93 18.87
C GLY A 159 -6.04 -7.86 18.47
N VAL A 160 -6.22 -7.61 17.16
CA VAL A 160 -7.23 -6.67 16.66
C VAL A 160 -8.65 -7.18 16.94
N ALA A 161 -8.93 -8.46 16.66
CA ALA A 161 -10.24 -9.06 16.90
C ALA A 161 -10.62 -9.04 18.40
N GLU A 162 -9.68 -9.38 19.28
CA GLU A 162 -9.89 -9.32 20.73
C GLU A 162 -10.15 -7.89 21.23
N TYR A 163 -9.42 -6.91 20.67
CA TYR A 163 -9.66 -5.51 21.00
C TYR A 163 -11.08 -5.09 20.62
N LEU A 164 -11.53 -5.44 19.43
CA LEU A 164 -12.87 -5.11 18.96
C LEU A 164 -13.95 -5.77 19.80
N LEU A 165 -13.83 -7.07 20.10
CA LEU A 165 -14.76 -7.80 20.97
C LEU A 165 -14.87 -7.12 22.35
N LYS A 166 -13.75 -6.84 23.02
CA LYS A 166 -13.73 -6.16 24.33
C LYS A 166 -14.36 -4.76 24.28
N THR A 167 -14.27 -4.08 23.13
CA THR A 167 -14.81 -2.73 22.97
C THR A 167 -16.32 -2.76 22.75
N PHE A 168 -16.82 -3.69 21.94
CA PHE A 168 -18.24 -3.79 21.59
C PHE A 168 -19.07 -4.64 22.57
N GLU A 169 -18.45 -5.56 23.34
CA GLU A 169 -19.16 -6.29 24.41
C GLU A 169 -19.47 -5.42 25.65
N ARG A 170 -18.85 -4.25 25.76
CA ARG A 170 -19.07 -3.31 26.91
C ARG A 170 -20.19 -2.30 26.66
N ASN A 171 -20.84 -2.35 25.52
CA ASN A 171 -22.01 -1.57 25.15
C ASN A 171 -23.23 -2.47 25.00
#